data_7c5ea28937923cfe0ce3274658dc8676
#
_entry.id   7c5ea28937923cfe0ce3274658dc8676
#
_cell.length_a   1.000
_cell.length_b   1.000
_cell.length_c   1.000
_cell.angle_alpha   90.00
_cell.angle_beta   90.00
_cell.angle_gamma   90.00
#
_symmetry.space_group_name_H-M   'P 1'
#
loop_
_entity.id
_entity.type
_entity.pdbx_description
1 polymer ?
#
loop_
_entity_poly.entity_id
_entity_poly.type
_entity_poly.pdbx_seq_one_letter_code
_entity_poly.pdbx_strand_id
1 'polypeptide(L)'
;MSILMQGFLALLPILVVAIFLVGMRWPASKAMPLSYITAVIVAYFVWKLPVIRIVGATVNGIVTAVSLLYIIYGSVLVLYTIMESGGLHQIRQSLIGVSPDRRVQVIIVAWLFGSFIEGSSGFGTPAAVACPLMLGLGFPAFASVIAGMIIQSTPVSFGAVGTPMRVGAGTGLAAGKDQLVNEFAAQIGIPIIDSAGNFDSIAYYDHFIAVFAHKVAILHFVGGLLTPLLLCGFMTRIFGKNKSWSEGFAIWPFALFGALAFTIPYVLINHFISYELTSMLGALTGLVIVVFAAKNKFLTPKEEDTWDFLDKKDWDPSWTGNLEVHYVEKPGGMSALMAWMPYIYVAGLILFTRLVEPVKVFLNSIVISLPPIGGVGSSWGIAYSPGTIFIIVSLLTFFTHGMKPEAYAKAWKQATKVIVSASVALIFTVPMVQVLINSDGGAAGYMKMPYALAEATYQLTGGLWPLFAPIIGGLGAFVAGSNTVSNMTFALFQFKTAQLIVEGNPALASKALDWPIWIVALQAIGGAAGNTICIHNVVAASAVVGFVGREGDTIRKTFLFFLYYAFIPGAVGYSYLYWDAHGPFNLGTIILIVFYAAVIYMLATNNKRLQKLKGSISAK
;
A
#
# COMPACT_ATOMS: atom_id res chain seq x y z
N MET A 1 -8.22 -3.39 -36.80
CA MET A 1 -6.93 -3.09 -36.11
C MET A 1 -6.53 -4.35 -35.35
N SER A 2 -5.22 -4.73 -35.36
CA SER A 2 -4.75 -5.93 -34.65
C SER A 2 -4.92 -5.77 -33.12
N ILE A 3 -5.03 -6.89 -32.41
CA ILE A 3 -5.20 -6.87 -30.95
C ILE A 3 -3.99 -6.26 -30.22
N LEU A 4 -2.78 -6.52 -30.73
CA LEU A 4 -1.56 -5.90 -30.19
C LEU A 4 -1.59 -4.38 -30.30
N MET A 5 -2.09 -3.83 -31.43
CA MET A 5 -2.23 -2.39 -31.60
C MET A 5 -3.33 -1.81 -30.70
N GLN A 6 -4.46 -2.55 -30.52
CA GLN A 6 -5.49 -2.14 -29.55
C GLN A 6 -4.93 -2.10 -28.15
N GLY A 7 -4.19 -3.15 -27.73
CA GLY A 7 -3.53 -3.17 -26.41
C GLY A 7 -2.53 -2.04 -26.22
N PHE A 8 -1.71 -1.74 -27.24
CA PHE A 8 -0.77 -0.61 -27.21
C PHE A 8 -1.50 0.74 -27.04
N LEU A 9 -2.58 0.98 -27.80
CA LEU A 9 -3.35 2.20 -27.69
C LEU A 9 -4.13 2.31 -26.37
N ALA A 10 -4.60 1.17 -25.83
CA ALA A 10 -5.18 1.14 -24.47
C ALA A 10 -4.17 1.48 -23.38
N LEU A 11 -2.89 1.12 -23.58
CA LEU A 11 -1.80 1.43 -22.66
C LEU A 11 -1.31 2.88 -22.79
N LEU A 12 -1.59 3.55 -23.90
CA LEU A 12 -1.02 4.88 -24.21
C LEU A 12 -1.25 5.96 -23.12
N PRO A 13 -2.44 6.08 -22.48
CA PRO A 13 -2.63 7.03 -21.38
C PRO A 13 -1.66 6.80 -20.21
N ILE A 14 -1.36 5.53 -19.93
CA ILE A 14 -0.43 5.13 -18.86
C ILE A 14 1.01 5.41 -19.27
N LEU A 15 1.38 5.14 -20.51
CA LEU A 15 2.69 5.47 -21.05
C LEU A 15 2.95 6.98 -21.05
N VAL A 16 1.95 7.81 -21.34
CA VAL A 16 2.04 9.27 -21.23
C VAL A 16 2.42 9.67 -19.81
N VAL A 17 1.77 9.13 -18.80
CA VAL A 17 2.15 9.40 -17.40
C VAL A 17 3.59 8.95 -17.13
N ALA A 18 3.96 7.75 -17.54
CA ALA A 18 5.32 7.24 -17.34
C ALA A 18 6.38 8.15 -17.98
N ILE A 19 6.16 8.60 -19.21
CA ILE A 19 7.08 9.51 -19.93
C ILE A 19 7.23 10.86 -19.21
N PHE A 20 6.11 11.52 -18.91
CA PHE A 20 6.17 12.87 -18.35
C PHE A 20 6.59 12.87 -16.87
N LEU A 21 6.07 11.96 -16.07
CA LEU A 21 6.36 11.93 -14.65
C LEU A 21 7.75 11.31 -14.36
N VAL A 22 8.08 10.19 -15.03
CA VAL A 22 9.36 9.48 -14.79
C VAL A 22 10.47 10.01 -15.69
N GLY A 23 10.21 10.08 -17.00
CA GLY A 23 11.19 10.51 -17.98
C GLY A 23 11.52 11.99 -17.86
N MET A 24 10.50 12.85 -17.82
CA MET A 24 10.66 14.30 -17.78
C MET A 24 10.59 14.90 -16.36
N ARG A 25 10.30 14.08 -15.33
CA ARG A 25 10.20 14.50 -13.92
C ARG A 25 9.17 15.61 -13.66
N TRP A 26 8.07 15.60 -14.41
CA TRP A 26 6.98 16.53 -14.17
C TRP A 26 6.22 16.14 -12.90
N PRO A 27 5.65 17.11 -12.16
CA PRO A 27 4.76 16.79 -11.06
C PRO A 27 3.48 16.12 -11.57
N ALA A 28 2.88 15.24 -10.76
CA ALA A 28 1.66 14.51 -11.11
C ALA A 28 0.51 15.45 -11.49
N SER A 29 0.42 16.61 -10.86
CA SER A 29 -0.57 17.64 -11.19
C SER A 29 -0.50 18.16 -12.63
N LYS A 30 0.63 17.99 -13.32
CA LYS A 30 0.79 18.33 -14.74
C LYS A 30 0.69 17.12 -15.67
N ALA A 31 1.21 15.96 -15.24
CA ALA A 31 1.22 14.74 -16.05
C ALA A 31 -0.16 14.08 -16.15
N MET A 32 -0.95 14.06 -15.06
CA MET A 32 -2.25 13.41 -15.04
C MET A 32 -3.31 14.05 -15.95
N PRO A 33 -3.42 15.39 -16.06
CA PRO A 33 -4.29 16.00 -17.07
C PRO A 33 -4.00 15.53 -18.49
N LEU A 34 -2.71 15.41 -18.89
CA LEU A 34 -2.34 14.93 -20.21
C LEU A 34 -2.74 13.48 -20.44
N SER A 35 -2.57 12.64 -19.44
CA SER A 35 -3.00 11.24 -19.47
C SER A 35 -4.52 11.12 -19.66
N TYR A 36 -5.30 11.90 -18.91
CA TYR A 36 -6.76 11.93 -19.06
C TYR A 36 -7.16 12.39 -20.47
N ILE A 37 -6.57 13.47 -20.97
CA ILE A 37 -6.82 13.96 -22.34
C ILE A 37 -6.47 12.86 -23.36
N THR A 38 -5.35 12.15 -23.19
CA THR A 38 -4.96 11.02 -24.05
C THR A 38 -6.01 9.91 -24.01
N ALA A 39 -6.52 9.55 -22.82
CA ALA A 39 -7.58 8.56 -22.69
C ALA A 39 -8.85 8.96 -23.44
N VAL A 40 -9.26 10.23 -23.32
CA VAL A 40 -10.43 10.78 -24.04
C VAL A 40 -10.20 10.75 -25.55
N ILE A 41 -9.01 11.16 -26.04
CA ILE A 41 -8.67 11.12 -27.45
C ILE A 41 -8.72 9.69 -27.99
N VAL A 42 -8.12 8.73 -27.30
CA VAL A 42 -8.13 7.32 -27.70
C VAL A 42 -9.57 6.77 -27.68
N ALA A 43 -10.35 7.08 -26.64
CA ALA A 43 -11.74 6.64 -26.52
C ALA A 43 -12.61 7.19 -27.66
N TYR A 44 -12.47 8.47 -28.00
CA TYR A 44 -13.29 9.13 -29.00
C TYR A 44 -12.87 8.75 -30.43
N PHE A 45 -11.59 8.90 -30.79
CA PHE A 45 -11.12 8.72 -32.15
C PHE A 45 -10.84 7.26 -32.55
N VAL A 46 -10.37 6.43 -31.61
CA VAL A 46 -9.99 5.05 -31.90
C VAL A 46 -11.12 4.08 -31.56
N TRP A 47 -11.64 4.12 -30.32
CA TRP A 47 -12.79 3.28 -29.92
C TRP A 47 -14.12 3.78 -30.47
N LYS A 48 -14.18 5.04 -30.93
CA LYS A 48 -15.38 5.71 -31.44
C LYS A 48 -16.53 5.68 -30.43
N LEU A 49 -16.19 5.95 -29.16
CA LEU A 49 -17.18 6.04 -28.10
C LEU A 49 -18.09 7.26 -28.29
N PRO A 50 -19.40 7.14 -28.03
CA PRO A 50 -20.29 8.29 -27.96
C PRO A 50 -19.79 9.30 -26.91
N VAL A 51 -19.83 10.59 -27.22
CA VAL A 51 -19.39 11.66 -26.30
C VAL A 51 -20.13 11.56 -24.96
N ILE A 52 -21.44 11.27 -24.99
CA ILE A 52 -22.25 11.13 -23.77
C ILE A 52 -21.74 10.02 -22.84
N ARG A 53 -21.18 8.93 -23.38
CA ARG A 53 -20.59 7.85 -22.59
C ARG A 53 -19.25 8.27 -21.97
N ILE A 54 -18.42 9.01 -22.72
CA ILE A 54 -17.17 9.59 -22.20
C ILE A 54 -17.47 10.57 -21.05
N VAL A 55 -18.50 11.41 -21.22
CA VAL A 55 -18.97 12.32 -20.17
C VAL A 55 -19.45 11.53 -18.93
N GLY A 56 -20.26 10.48 -19.13
CA GLY A 56 -20.71 9.62 -18.04
C GLY A 56 -19.57 8.96 -17.28
N ALA A 57 -18.58 8.41 -17.99
CA ALA A 57 -17.37 7.84 -17.40
C ALA A 57 -16.55 8.90 -16.63
N THR A 58 -16.43 10.11 -17.19
CA THR A 58 -15.76 11.23 -16.53
C THR A 58 -16.47 11.64 -15.24
N VAL A 59 -17.80 11.78 -15.26
CA VAL A 59 -18.59 12.13 -14.06
C VAL A 59 -18.44 11.04 -12.99
N ASN A 60 -18.55 9.77 -13.37
CA ASN A 60 -18.30 8.65 -12.44
C ASN A 60 -16.87 8.74 -11.85
N GLY A 61 -15.88 9.05 -12.67
CA GLY A 61 -14.51 9.27 -12.23
C GLY A 61 -14.37 10.39 -11.22
N ILE A 62 -15.07 11.51 -11.42
CA ILE A 62 -15.06 12.63 -10.47
C ILE A 62 -15.76 12.23 -9.15
N VAL A 63 -16.90 11.56 -9.19
CA VAL A 63 -17.59 11.08 -7.97
C VAL A 63 -16.70 10.13 -7.20
N THR A 64 -16.05 9.19 -7.87
CA THR A 64 -15.09 8.26 -7.25
C THR A 64 -13.87 9.00 -6.70
N ALA A 65 -13.32 9.99 -7.41
CA ALA A 65 -12.21 10.80 -6.92
C ALA A 65 -12.58 11.58 -5.65
N VAL A 66 -13.77 12.18 -5.62
CA VAL A 66 -14.28 12.90 -4.43
C VAL A 66 -14.46 11.94 -3.25
N SER A 67 -14.98 10.73 -3.48
CA SER A 67 -15.12 9.73 -2.42
C SER A 67 -13.76 9.30 -1.84
N LEU A 68 -12.73 9.15 -2.67
CA LEU A 68 -11.35 8.89 -2.24
C LEU A 68 -10.78 10.07 -1.45
N LEU A 69 -10.92 11.28 -1.99
CA LEU A 69 -10.46 12.51 -1.33
C LEU A 69 -11.11 12.70 0.04
N TYR A 70 -12.38 12.31 0.20
CA TYR A 70 -13.09 12.31 1.47
C TYR A 70 -12.47 11.35 2.49
N ILE A 71 -12.09 10.13 2.07
CA ILE A 71 -11.40 9.18 2.94
C ILE A 71 -10.02 9.72 3.35
N ILE A 72 -9.24 10.22 2.38
CA ILE A 72 -7.93 10.80 2.62
C ILE A 72 -8.04 12.00 3.58
N TYR A 73 -9.02 12.87 3.35
CA TYR A 73 -9.26 14.02 4.22
C TYR A 73 -9.52 13.60 5.67
N GLY A 74 -10.44 12.66 5.87
CA GLY A 74 -10.79 12.16 7.20
C GLY A 74 -9.58 11.55 7.92
N SER A 75 -8.80 10.70 7.23
CA SER A 75 -7.64 10.04 7.81
C SER A 75 -6.53 11.02 8.20
N VAL A 76 -6.24 11.98 7.33
CA VAL A 76 -5.26 13.04 7.57
C VAL A 76 -5.74 14.00 8.68
N LEU A 77 -7.03 14.25 8.76
CA LEU A 77 -7.62 15.06 9.83
C LEU A 77 -7.43 14.39 11.21
N VAL A 78 -7.68 13.07 11.33
CA VAL A 78 -7.39 12.33 12.57
C VAL A 78 -5.92 12.47 12.95
N LEU A 79 -5.01 12.29 12.01
CA LEU A 79 -3.57 12.43 12.25
C LEU A 79 -3.22 13.82 12.81
N TYR A 80 -3.64 14.89 12.13
CA TYR A 80 -3.35 16.26 12.59
C TYR A 80 -4.06 16.59 13.91
N THR A 81 -5.24 16.02 14.16
CA THR A 81 -5.92 16.16 15.45
C THR A 81 -5.08 15.55 16.58
N ILE A 82 -4.52 14.35 16.37
CA ILE A 82 -3.63 13.70 17.34
C ILE A 82 -2.33 14.50 17.52
N MET A 83 -1.78 15.06 16.43
CA MET A 83 -0.58 15.92 16.51
C MET A 83 -0.83 17.19 17.30
N GLU A 84 -1.85 17.95 16.97
CA GLU A 84 -2.17 19.24 17.59
C GLU A 84 -2.71 19.11 19.04
N SER A 85 -3.22 17.91 19.40
CA SER A 85 -3.61 17.62 20.79
C SER A 85 -2.44 17.26 21.72
N GLY A 86 -1.23 17.05 21.17
CA GLY A 86 -0.09 16.52 21.91
C GLY A 86 -0.08 14.99 22.05
N GLY A 87 -1.09 14.28 21.51
CA GLY A 87 -1.17 12.84 21.57
C GLY A 87 0.01 12.14 20.90
N LEU A 88 0.46 12.65 19.74
CA LEU A 88 1.62 12.07 19.05
C LEU A 88 2.93 12.24 19.85
N HIS A 89 3.10 13.35 20.55
CA HIS A 89 4.23 13.53 21.46
C HIS A 89 4.24 12.47 22.56
N GLN A 90 3.11 12.21 23.19
CA GLN A 90 2.97 11.18 24.23
C GLN A 90 3.21 9.76 23.70
N ILE A 91 2.71 9.43 22.51
CA ILE A 91 2.99 8.16 21.84
C ILE A 91 4.50 8.01 21.61
N ARG A 92 5.16 9.06 21.12
CA ARG A 92 6.63 9.08 20.96
C ARG A 92 7.36 8.82 22.28
N GLN A 93 6.96 9.48 23.38
CA GLN A 93 7.58 9.28 24.69
C GLN A 93 7.50 7.83 25.17
N SER A 94 6.42 7.12 24.86
CA SER A 94 6.26 5.70 25.20
C SER A 94 7.19 4.77 24.41
N LEU A 95 7.72 5.21 23.27
CA LEU A 95 8.66 4.46 22.42
C LEU A 95 10.13 4.80 22.66
N ILE A 96 10.42 5.95 23.31
CA ILE A 96 11.78 6.35 23.68
C ILE A 96 12.32 5.43 24.78
N GLY A 97 13.57 5.00 24.65
CA GLY A 97 14.24 4.20 25.70
C GLY A 97 13.89 2.71 25.71
N VAL A 98 13.14 2.21 24.72
CA VAL A 98 12.83 0.77 24.61
C VAL A 98 14.09 -0.07 24.37
N SER A 99 15.06 0.43 23.59
CA SER A 99 16.34 -0.22 23.34
C SER A 99 17.39 0.80 22.92
N PRO A 100 18.67 0.66 23.33
CA PRO A 100 19.76 1.50 22.84
C PRO A 100 20.19 1.14 21.40
N ASP A 101 19.88 -0.05 20.92
CA ASP A 101 20.27 -0.52 19.58
C ASP A 101 19.38 0.07 18.49
N ARG A 102 19.97 0.80 17.53
CA ARG A 102 19.25 1.45 16.44
C ARG A 102 18.55 0.48 15.50
N ARG A 103 19.04 -0.76 15.39
CA ARG A 103 18.40 -1.81 14.59
C ARG A 103 17.09 -2.26 15.25
N VAL A 104 17.06 -2.37 16.59
CA VAL A 104 15.83 -2.62 17.36
C VAL A 104 14.86 -1.45 17.21
N GLN A 105 15.37 -0.22 17.34
CA GLN A 105 14.54 0.99 17.22
C GLN A 105 13.90 1.12 15.82
N VAL A 106 14.64 0.85 14.74
CA VAL A 106 14.08 0.95 13.39
C VAL A 106 12.99 -0.10 13.12
N ILE A 107 13.11 -1.29 13.71
CA ILE A 107 12.05 -2.31 13.63
C ILE A 107 10.80 -1.83 14.36
N ILE A 108 10.93 -1.31 15.57
CA ILE A 108 9.80 -0.86 16.40
C ILE A 108 9.16 0.39 15.80
N VAL A 109 9.96 1.42 15.51
CA VAL A 109 9.46 2.75 15.15
C VAL A 109 9.14 2.85 13.66
N ALA A 110 10.04 2.42 12.80
CA ALA A 110 9.76 2.46 11.37
C ALA A 110 8.75 1.37 11.01
N TRP A 111 9.13 0.10 11.16
CA TRP A 111 8.33 -0.97 10.57
C TRP A 111 7.02 -1.22 11.32
N LEU A 112 7.00 -1.42 12.63
CA LEU A 112 5.77 -1.73 13.37
C LEU A 112 4.88 -0.51 13.57
N PHE A 113 5.41 0.56 14.16
CA PHE A 113 4.61 1.77 14.38
C PHE A 113 4.24 2.44 13.07
N GLY A 114 5.16 2.52 12.10
CA GLY A 114 4.84 3.03 10.76
C GLY A 114 3.77 2.20 10.06
N SER A 115 3.80 0.86 10.17
CA SER A 115 2.76 -0.02 9.62
C SER A 115 1.41 0.18 10.30
N PHE A 116 1.39 0.43 11.60
CA PHE A 116 0.19 0.79 12.34
C PHE A 116 -0.41 2.12 11.83
N ILE A 117 0.43 3.14 11.62
CA ILE A 117 -0.01 4.43 11.04
C ILE A 117 -0.53 4.24 9.61
N GLU A 118 0.12 3.40 8.78
CA GLU A 118 -0.38 3.11 7.43
C GLU A 118 -1.74 2.44 7.49
N GLY A 119 -1.92 1.44 8.36
CA GLY A 119 -3.19 0.75 8.53
C GLY A 119 -4.33 1.68 8.95
N SER A 120 -4.04 2.66 9.82
CA SER A 120 -5.03 3.62 10.32
C SER A 120 -5.30 4.78 9.37
N SER A 121 -4.27 5.33 8.71
CA SER A 121 -4.39 6.59 7.96
C SER A 121 -4.05 6.46 6.47
N GLY A 122 -3.12 5.58 6.09
CA GLY A 122 -2.72 5.36 4.69
C GLY A 122 -2.07 6.57 4.01
N PHE A 123 -2.05 6.55 2.68
CA PHE A 123 -1.73 7.68 1.80
C PHE A 123 -0.40 8.41 2.09
N GLY A 124 0.66 7.66 2.45
CA GLY A 124 1.98 8.23 2.75
C GLY A 124 2.11 8.86 4.14
N THR A 125 1.08 8.81 4.99
CA THR A 125 1.14 9.32 6.37
C THR A 125 2.19 8.63 7.24
N PRO A 126 2.51 7.32 7.07
CA PRO A 126 3.61 6.71 7.82
C PRO A 126 4.93 7.45 7.67
N ALA A 127 5.29 7.82 6.44
CA ALA A 127 6.50 8.58 6.20
C ALA A 127 6.46 9.97 6.87
N ALA A 128 5.30 10.64 6.81
CA ALA A 128 5.11 11.94 7.45
C ALA A 128 5.20 11.90 8.99
N VAL A 129 4.97 10.74 9.61
CA VAL A 129 5.00 10.57 11.08
C VAL A 129 6.28 9.86 11.53
N ALA A 130 6.63 8.73 10.91
CA ALA A 130 7.76 7.92 11.34
C ALA A 130 9.11 8.58 11.00
N CYS A 131 9.24 9.30 9.88
CA CYS A 131 10.49 9.96 9.53
C CYS A 131 10.88 11.06 10.54
N PRO A 132 9.99 12.02 10.91
CA PRO A 132 10.30 12.97 11.98
C PRO A 132 10.56 12.30 13.33
N LEU A 133 9.81 11.23 13.65
CA LEU A 133 10.00 10.49 14.88
C LEU A 133 11.41 9.86 14.95
N MET A 134 11.87 9.22 13.88
CA MET A 134 13.21 8.67 13.78
C MET A 134 14.29 9.75 13.84
N LEU A 135 14.09 10.88 13.13
CA LEU A 135 14.99 12.04 13.22
C LEU A 135 15.11 12.53 14.66
N GLY A 136 13.99 12.65 15.37
CA GLY A 136 13.95 13.01 16.79
C GLY A 136 14.58 11.98 17.73
N LEU A 137 14.71 10.72 17.30
CA LEU A 137 15.45 9.66 17.99
C LEU A 137 16.96 9.67 17.66
N GLY A 138 17.41 10.53 16.75
CA GLY A 138 18.83 10.67 16.38
C GLY A 138 19.24 9.88 15.12
N PHE A 139 18.29 9.41 14.32
CA PHE A 139 18.58 8.86 13.00
C PHE A 139 18.97 9.98 12.02
N PRO A 140 19.90 9.75 11.07
CA PRO A 140 20.11 10.66 9.96
C PRO A 140 18.83 10.88 9.15
N ALA A 141 18.63 12.08 8.60
CA ALA A 141 17.43 12.40 7.82
C ALA A 141 17.26 11.42 6.64
N PHE A 142 18.32 11.13 5.89
CA PHE A 142 18.28 10.18 4.79
C PHE A 142 17.95 8.75 5.24
N ALA A 143 18.49 8.30 6.39
CA ALA A 143 18.14 7.00 6.97
C ALA A 143 16.64 6.92 7.31
N SER A 144 16.11 8.00 7.88
CA SER A 144 14.68 8.12 8.21
C SER A 144 13.81 8.04 6.94
N VAL A 145 14.20 8.71 5.85
CA VAL A 145 13.47 8.65 4.57
C VAL A 145 13.51 7.24 3.98
N ILE A 146 14.68 6.59 3.91
CA ILE A 146 14.78 5.20 3.39
C ILE A 146 13.92 4.25 4.22
N ALA A 147 13.99 4.31 5.55
CA ALA A 147 13.15 3.51 6.41
C ALA A 147 11.66 3.82 6.18
N GLY A 148 11.28 5.10 6.13
CA GLY A 148 9.93 5.56 5.87
C GLY A 148 9.38 5.11 4.50
N MET A 149 10.23 4.88 3.52
CA MET A 149 9.82 4.31 2.23
C MET A 149 9.68 2.79 2.28
N ILE A 150 10.61 2.07 2.91
CA ILE A 150 10.56 0.60 3.02
C ILE A 150 9.30 0.13 3.76
N ILE A 151 8.87 0.83 4.80
CA ILE A 151 7.65 0.48 5.52
C ILE A 151 6.38 0.62 4.69
N GLN A 152 6.41 1.38 3.61
CA GLN A 152 5.30 1.46 2.66
C GLN A 152 5.24 0.23 1.74
N SER A 153 5.27 -0.94 2.33
CA SER A 153 5.20 -2.24 1.65
C SER A 153 4.11 -3.12 2.30
N THR A 154 4.45 -3.81 3.38
CA THR A 154 3.58 -4.81 4.04
C THR A 154 2.20 -4.27 4.44
N PRO A 155 2.04 -3.08 5.03
CA PRO A 155 0.74 -2.60 5.48
C PRO A 155 -0.12 -2.00 4.37
N VAL A 156 0.47 -1.64 3.23
CA VAL A 156 -0.13 -0.70 2.26
C VAL A 156 -1.41 -1.22 1.60
N SER A 157 -1.49 -2.52 1.29
CA SER A 157 -2.71 -3.07 0.67
C SER A 157 -3.94 -2.93 1.55
N PHE A 158 -3.76 -2.83 2.87
CA PHE A 158 -4.83 -2.61 3.84
C PHE A 158 -4.67 -1.26 4.58
N GLY A 159 -3.95 -0.32 3.96
CA GLY A 159 -3.81 1.04 4.44
C GLY A 159 -5.13 1.81 4.43
N ALA A 160 -5.24 2.86 5.26
CA ALA A 160 -6.47 3.63 5.46
C ALA A 160 -7.70 2.72 5.56
N VAL A 161 -7.63 1.76 6.48
CA VAL A 161 -8.72 0.81 6.77
C VAL A 161 -9.19 0.07 5.50
N GLY A 162 -8.24 -0.57 4.79
CA GLY A 162 -8.51 -1.42 3.63
C GLY A 162 -8.91 -0.70 2.34
N THR A 163 -8.71 0.62 2.26
CA THR A 163 -9.09 1.41 1.07
C THR A 163 -8.51 0.86 -0.25
N PRO A 164 -7.25 0.39 -0.36
CA PRO A 164 -6.73 -0.17 -1.61
C PRO A 164 -7.46 -1.43 -2.07
N MET A 165 -8.02 -2.21 -1.16
CA MET A 165 -8.86 -3.36 -1.50
C MET A 165 -10.27 -2.90 -1.86
N ARG A 166 -10.93 -2.20 -0.93
CA ARG A 166 -12.33 -1.80 -1.07
C ARG A 166 -12.56 -0.87 -2.26
N VAL A 167 -11.85 0.26 -2.28
CA VAL A 167 -12.04 1.27 -3.33
C VAL A 167 -11.13 0.98 -4.53
N GLY A 168 -9.89 0.58 -4.32
CA GLY A 168 -8.96 0.27 -5.40
C GLY A 168 -9.41 -0.91 -6.25
N ALA A 169 -9.17 -2.11 -5.77
CA ALA A 169 -9.51 -3.33 -6.50
C ALA A 169 -11.02 -3.50 -6.69
N GLY A 170 -11.81 -3.14 -5.65
CA GLY A 170 -13.27 -3.22 -5.70
C GLY A 170 -13.86 -2.40 -6.85
N THR A 171 -13.49 -1.12 -6.99
CA THR A 171 -13.98 -0.28 -8.11
C THR A 171 -13.47 -0.77 -9.46
N GLY A 172 -12.19 -1.19 -9.52
CA GLY A 172 -11.62 -1.72 -10.75
C GLY A 172 -12.36 -2.95 -11.26
N LEU A 173 -12.64 -3.92 -10.39
CA LEU A 173 -13.35 -5.14 -10.74
C LEU A 173 -14.84 -4.93 -10.96
N ALA A 174 -15.49 -4.01 -10.23
CA ALA A 174 -16.91 -3.71 -10.39
C ALA A 174 -17.27 -3.24 -11.81
N ALA A 175 -16.31 -2.71 -12.57
CA ALA A 175 -16.51 -2.40 -13.98
C ALA A 175 -16.71 -3.63 -14.88
N GLY A 176 -16.31 -4.82 -14.41
CA GLY A 176 -16.55 -6.10 -15.08
C GLY A 176 -17.77 -6.87 -14.55
N LYS A 177 -18.57 -6.25 -13.67
CA LYS A 177 -19.67 -6.91 -12.94
C LYS A 177 -20.73 -7.57 -13.83
N ASP A 178 -21.01 -7.02 -15.00
CA ASP A 178 -22.14 -7.43 -15.83
C ASP A 178 -21.96 -8.81 -16.49
N GLN A 179 -20.71 -9.28 -16.61
CA GLN A 179 -20.44 -10.59 -17.22
C GLN A 179 -19.32 -11.32 -16.47
N LEU A 180 -18.17 -10.72 -16.38
CA LEU A 180 -16.94 -11.40 -16.00
C LEU A 180 -16.86 -11.69 -14.49
N VAL A 181 -17.07 -10.66 -13.66
CA VAL A 181 -16.88 -10.74 -12.21
C VAL A 181 -18.08 -11.41 -11.54
N ASN A 182 -19.31 -11.13 -12.01
CA ASN A 182 -20.51 -11.77 -11.47
C ASN A 182 -20.54 -13.28 -11.72
N GLU A 183 -20.26 -13.69 -12.97
CA GLU A 183 -20.23 -15.12 -13.32
C GLU A 183 -19.15 -15.86 -12.50
N PHE A 184 -17.99 -15.23 -12.36
CA PHE A 184 -16.91 -15.80 -11.54
C PHE A 184 -17.28 -15.85 -10.05
N ALA A 185 -17.88 -14.80 -9.49
CA ALA A 185 -18.32 -14.76 -8.10
C ALA A 185 -19.37 -15.86 -7.82
N ALA A 186 -20.31 -16.08 -8.76
CA ALA A 186 -21.28 -17.15 -8.67
C ALA A 186 -20.60 -18.53 -8.69
N GLN A 187 -19.57 -18.74 -9.51
CA GLN A 187 -18.82 -20.00 -9.57
C GLN A 187 -18.10 -20.32 -8.25
N ILE A 188 -17.63 -19.31 -7.52
CA ILE A 188 -17.03 -19.49 -6.18
C ILE A 188 -18.06 -19.45 -5.04
N GLY A 189 -19.37 -19.46 -5.37
CA GLY A 189 -20.44 -19.49 -4.37
C GLY A 189 -20.78 -18.15 -3.72
N ILE A 190 -20.38 -17.03 -4.34
CA ILE A 190 -20.62 -15.66 -3.84
C ILE A 190 -21.35 -14.87 -4.91
N PRO A 191 -22.70 -15.03 -5.06
CA PRO A 191 -23.47 -14.23 -6.00
C PRO A 191 -23.48 -12.75 -5.54
N ILE A 192 -23.09 -11.85 -6.44
CA ILE A 192 -23.05 -10.40 -6.20
C ILE A 192 -24.16 -9.66 -6.96
N ILE A 193 -25.21 -10.38 -7.34
CA ILE A 193 -26.46 -9.86 -7.90
C ILE A 193 -27.57 -10.17 -6.89
N ASP A 194 -28.36 -9.17 -6.55
CA ASP A 194 -29.52 -9.34 -5.66
C ASP A 194 -30.67 -10.11 -6.35
N SER A 195 -31.73 -10.42 -5.60
CA SER A 195 -32.90 -11.14 -6.12
C SER A 195 -33.67 -10.39 -7.22
N ALA A 196 -33.44 -9.09 -7.39
CA ALA A 196 -34.01 -8.25 -8.43
C ALA A 196 -33.10 -8.13 -9.67
N GLY A 197 -31.93 -8.79 -9.66
CA GLY A 197 -30.96 -8.75 -10.75
C GLY A 197 -30.03 -7.52 -10.72
N ASN A 198 -30.00 -6.76 -9.61
CA ASN A 198 -29.11 -5.62 -9.46
C ASN A 198 -27.79 -6.02 -8.78
N PHE A 199 -26.75 -5.24 -9.03
CA PHE A 199 -25.46 -5.42 -8.36
C PHE A 199 -25.59 -5.21 -6.84
N ASP A 200 -25.31 -6.26 -6.07
CA ASP A 200 -25.28 -6.21 -4.61
C ASP A 200 -23.89 -5.77 -4.12
N SER A 201 -23.75 -4.48 -3.85
CA SER A 201 -22.48 -3.92 -3.37
C SER A 201 -22.07 -4.45 -1.99
N ILE A 202 -23.04 -4.83 -1.13
CA ILE A 202 -22.75 -5.36 0.20
C ILE A 202 -22.15 -6.76 0.08
N ALA A 203 -22.80 -7.67 -0.64
CA ALA A 203 -22.28 -9.01 -0.88
C ALA A 203 -20.93 -8.97 -1.59
N TYR A 204 -20.75 -8.06 -2.56
CA TYR A 204 -19.50 -7.87 -3.27
C TYR A 204 -18.35 -7.50 -2.33
N TYR A 205 -18.52 -6.46 -1.51
CA TYR A 205 -17.44 -6.03 -0.62
C TYR A 205 -17.24 -6.94 0.58
N ASP A 206 -18.29 -7.52 1.13
CA ASP A 206 -18.17 -8.37 2.31
C ASP A 206 -17.58 -9.75 2.03
N HIS A 207 -17.88 -10.31 0.88
CA HIS A 207 -17.50 -11.67 0.54
C HIS A 207 -16.47 -11.74 -0.60
N PHE A 208 -16.80 -11.18 -1.76
CA PHE A 208 -15.95 -11.32 -2.94
C PHE A 208 -14.61 -10.61 -2.77
N ILE A 209 -14.63 -9.34 -2.31
CA ILE A 209 -13.40 -8.60 -2.05
C ILE A 209 -12.57 -9.27 -0.93
N ALA A 210 -13.22 -9.79 0.12
CA ALA A 210 -12.55 -10.49 1.21
C ALA A 210 -11.81 -11.74 0.73
N VAL A 211 -12.36 -12.49 -0.25
CA VAL A 211 -11.73 -13.71 -0.77
C VAL A 211 -10.34 -13.43 -1.34
N PHE A 212 -10.17 -12.42 -2.17
CA PHE A 212 -8.84 -12.12 -2.70
C PHE A 212 -8.00 -11.24 -1.75
N ALA A 213 -8.60 -10.44 -0.90
CA ALA A 213 -7.87 -9.75 0.18
C ALA A 213 -7.14 -10.74 1.09
N HIS A 214 -7.74 -11.92 1.35
CA HIS A 214 -7.07 -12.98 2.08
C HIS A 214 -5.81 -13.51 1.35
N LYS A 215 -5.86 -13.67 0.02
CA LYS A 215 -4.67 -14.04 -0.77
C LYS A 215 -3.60 -12.96 -0.72
N VAL A 216 -3.99 -11.69 -0.74
CA VAL A 216 -3.08 -10.55 -0.54
C VAL A 216 -2.41 -10.61 0.83
N ALA A 217 -3.14 -10.95 1.89
CA ALA A 217 -2.57 -11.07 3.24
C ALA A 217 -1.53 -12.19 3.33
N ILE A 218 -1.78 -13.35 2.70
CA ILE A 218 -0.81 -14.45 2.60
C ILE A 218 0.47 -14.01 1.86
N LEU A 219 0.32 -13.30 0.74
CA LEU A 219 1.47 -12.80 -0.01
C LEU A 219 2.27 -11.77 0.80
N HIS A 220 1.60 -10.90 1.55
CA HIS A 220 2.26 -9.98 2.48
C HIS A 220 2.94 -10.68 3.65
N PHE A 221 2.40 -11.79 4.15
CA PHE A 221 3.09 -12.61 5.13
C PHE A 221 4.47 -13.04 4.59
N VAL A 222 4.54 -13.58 3.40
CA VAL A 222 5.80 -14.02 2.78
C VAL A 222 6.74 -12.84 2.51
N GLY A 223 6.25 -11.76 1.88
CA GLY A 223 7.04 -10.56 1.60
C GLY A 223 7.51 -9.83 2.87
N GLY A 224 6.70 -9.87 3.92
CA GLY A 224 6.99 -9.24 5.21
C GLY A 224 8.05 -9.93 6.06
N LEU A 225 8.27 -11.25 5.87
CA LEU A 225 9.18 -12.03 6.72
C LEU A 225 10.60 -11.48 6.80
N LEU A 226 11.16 -11.03 5.70
CA LEU A 226 12.53 -10.50 5.65
C LEU A 226 12.58 -8.97 5.69
N THR A 227 11.44 -8.28 5.69
CA THR A 227 11.40 -6.81 5.65
C THR A 227 12.16 -6.16 6.82
N PRO A 228 11.97 -6.55 8.11
CA PRO A 228 12.74 -5.97 9.21
C PRO A 228 14.24 -6.25 9.11
N LEU A 229 14.61 -7.44 8.64
CA LEU A 229 16.02 -7.82 8.48
C LEU A 229 16.68 -7.00 7.37
N LEU A 230 16.02 -6.86 6.23
CA LEU A 230 16.50 -6.03 5.12
C LEU A 230 16.60 -4.56 5.55
N LEU A 231 15.61 -4.06 6.30
CA LEU A 231 15.64 -2.70 6.83
C LEU A 231 16.87 -2.45 7.70
N CYS A 232 17.20 -3.37 8.64
CA CYS A 232 18.43 -3.31 9.42
C CYS A 232 19.68 -3.38 8.54
N GLY A 233 19.68 -4.25 7.52
CA GLY A 233 20.75 -4.35 6.54
C GLY A 233 20.97 -3.03 5.78
N PHE A 234 19.93 -2.36 5.33
CA PHE A 234 20.02 -1.03 4.69
C PHE A 234 20.59 0.01 5.65
N MET A 235 20.16 0.03 6.91
CA MET A 235 20.70 0.97 7.91
C MET A 235 22.22 0.79 8.08
N THR A 236 22.67 -0.43 8.30
CA THR A 236 24.11 -0.69 8.54
C THR A 236 24.97 -0.59 7.27
N ARG A 237 24.43 -0.97 6.11
CA ARG A 237 25.14 -0.91 4.82
C ARG A 237 25.35 0.50 4.31
N ILE A 238 24.35 1.37 4.49
CA ILE A 238 24.40 2.74 3.95
C ILE A 238 24.98 3.71 4.97
N PHE A 239 24.58 3.60 6.24
CA PHE A 239 24.84 4.59 7.29
C PHE A 239 25.79 4.08 8.38
N GLY A 240 26.18 2.81 8.36
CA GLY A 240 27.12 2.24 9.32
C GLY A 240 28.57 2.64 9.03
N LYS A 241 29.39 2.72 10.06
CA LYS A 241 30.84 2.96 9.97
C LYS A 241 31.52 1.98 9.00
N ASN A 242 31.17 0.71 9.09
CA ASN A 242 31.79 -0.35 8.31
C ASN A 242 31.07 -0.65 6.99
N LYS A 243 29.97 0.04 6.68
CA LYS A 243 29.12 -0.16 5.49
C LYS A 243 28.83 -1.66 5.23
N SER A 244 28.47 -2.39 6.29
CA SER A 244 28.39 -3.85 6.29
C SER A 244 26.94 -4.34 6.40
N TRP A 245 26.51 -5.21 5.47
CA TRP A 245 25.27 -5.97 5.60
C TRP A 245 25.29 -6.91 6.81
N SER A 246 26.47 -7.47 7.14
CA SER A 246 26.61 -8.44 8.22
C SER A 246 26.26 -7.87 9.60
N GLU A 247 26.53 -6.59 9.83
CA GLU A 247 26.12 -5.91 11.08
C GLU A 247 24.59 -5.82 11.19
N GLY A 248 23.91 -5.52 10.09
CA GLY A 248 22.45 -5.50 10.05
C GLY A 248 21.84 -6.90 10.22
N PHE A 249 22.46 -7.91 9.63
CA PHE A 249 21.99 -9.29 9.71
C PHE A 249 22.33 -9.99 11.02
N ALA A 250 23.17 -9.42 11.86
CA ALA A 250 23.45 -9.96 13.20
C ALA A 250 22.19 -10.01 14.09
N ILE A 251 21.21 -9.13 13.83
CA ILE A 251 19.96 -9.08 14.61
C ILE A 251 18.86 -10.00 14.06
N TRP A 252 19.16 -10.93 13.14
CA TRP A 252 18.16 -11.75 12.46
C TRP A 252 17.15 -12.46 13.38
N PRO A 253 17.50 -12.95 14.60
CA PRO A 253 16.51 -13.60 15.45
C PRO A 253 15.41 -12.62 15.90
N PHE A 254 15.82 -11.41 16.31
CA PHE A 254 14.87 -10.36 16.71
C PHE A 254 14.09 -9.81 15.51
N ALA A 255 14.74 -9.65 14.35
CA ALA A 255 14.08 -9.19 13.13
C ALA A 255 13.02 -10.19 12.64
N LEU A 256 13.34 -11.49 12.64
CA LEU A 256 12.36 -12.53 12.29
C LEU A 256 11.23 -12.64 13.31
N PHE A 257 11.54 -12.55 14.60
CA PHE A 257 10.52 -12.48 15.66
C PHE A 257 9.59 -11.29 15.45
N GLY A 258 10.12 -10.09 15.17
CA GLY A 258 9.33 -8.91 14.86
C GLY A 258 8.48 -9.09 13.61
N ALA A 259 9.03 -9.72 12.56
CA ALA A 259 8.28 -10.06 11.36
C ALA A 259 7.07 -10.93 11.66
N LEU A 260 7.26 -12.05 12.38
CA LEU A 260 6.20 -12.99 12.72
C LEU A 260 5.18 -12.37 13.69
N ALA A 261 5.63 -11.57 14.66
CA ALA A 261 4.75 -10.88 15.61
C ALA A 261 3.76 -9.92 14.92
N PHE A 262 4.09 -9.41 13.73
CA PHE A 262 3.18 -8.61 12.91
C PHE A 262 2.42 -9.47 11.91
N THR A 263 3.11 -10.26 11.10
CA THR A 263 2.50 -10.90 9.92
C THR A 263 1.58 -12.06 10.27
N ILE A 264 1.77 -12.76 11.39
CA ILE A 264 0.83 -13.80 11.85
C ILE A 264 -0.50 -13.16 12.27
N PRO A 265 -0.56 -12.20 13.22
CA PRO A 265 -1.81 -11.51 13.54
C PRO A 265 -2.45 -10.84 12.31
N TYR A 266 -1.65 -10.30 11.40
CA TYR A 266 -2.12 -9.70 10.15
C TYR A 266 -2.96 -10.68 9.32
N VAL A 267 -2.48 -11.91 9.07
CA VAL A 267 -3.25 -12.94 8.34
C VAL A 267 -4.47 -13.38 9.14
N LEU A 268 -4.35 -13.59 10.44
CA LEU A 268 -5.46 -14.02 11.29
C LEU A 268 -6.58 -12.98 11.37
N ILE A 269 -6.24 -11.70 11.54
CA ILE A 269 -7.21 -10.59 11.57
C ILE A 269 -7.89 -10.47 10.20
N ASN A 270 -7.14 -10.56 9.11
CA ASN A 270 -7.71 -10.55 7.77
C ASN A 270 -8.75 -11.65 7.56
N HIS A 271 -8.44 -12.86 8.02
CA HIS A 271 -9.28 -14.03 7.79
C HIS A 271 -10.49 -14.09 8.72
N PHE A 272 -10.31 -13.79 10.02
CA PHE A 272 -11.32 -14.03 11.04
C PHE A 272 -12.08 -12.79 11.49
N ILE A 273 -11.56 -11.59 11.25
CA ILE A 273 -12.14 -10.35 11.75
C ILE A 273 -12.57 -9.45 10.59
N SER A 274 -11.62 -8.85 9.88
CA SER A 274 -11.90 -7.94 8.75
C SER A 274 -10.63 -7.62 7.97
N TYR A 275 -10.73 -7.63 6.64
CA TYR A 275 -9.64 -7.16 5.79
C TYR A 275 -9.37 -5.64 5.99
N GLU A 276 -10.37 -4.85 6.38
CA GLU A 276 -10.23 -3.41 6.62
C GLU A 276 -9.29 -3.11 7.81
N LEU A 277 -9.27 -3.98 8.84
CA LEU A 277 -8.49 -3.79 10.06
C LEU A 277 -7.13 -4.50 10.06
N THR A 278 -6.82 -5.24 9.01
CA THR A 278 -5.67 -6.12 8.88
C THR A 278 -4.34 -5.44 9.26
N SER A 279 -4.00 -4.34 8.61
CA SER A 279 -2.72 -3.63 8.87
C SER A 279 -2.72 -2.95 10.22
N MET A 280 -3.81 -2.29 10.59
CA MET A 280 -3.88 -1.52 11.83
C MET A 280 -3.77 -2.42 13.06
N LEU A 281 -4.63 -3.41 13.19
CA LEU A 281 -4.63 -4.30 14.36
C LEU A 281 -3.45 -5.28 14.33
N GLY A 282 -3.05 -5.77 13.15
CA GLY A 282 -1.88 -6.64 13.02
C GLY A 282 -0.60 -5.95 13.48
N ALA A 283 -0.36 -4.71 13.01
CA ALA A 283 0.81 -3.94 13.39
C ALA A 283 0.75 -3.50 14.87
N LEU A 284 -0.42 -3.14 15.39
CA LEU A 284 -0.59 -2.80 16.81
C LEU A 284 -0.25 -4.01 17.69
N THR A 285 -0.75 -5.19 17.36
CA THR A 285 -0.44 -6.44 18.06
C THR A 285 1.05 -6.72 18.02
N GLY A 286 1.68 -6.64 16.84
CA GLY A 286 3.12 -6.79 16.68
C GLY A 286 3.91 -5.77 17.49
N LEU A 287 3.49 -4.51 17.48
CA LEU A 287 4.13 -3.44 18.24
C LEU A 287 4.14 -3.72 19.75
N VAL A 288 2.99 -4.13 20.30
CA VAL A 288 2.87 -4.47 21.74
C VAL A 288 3.79 -5.64 22.09
N ILE A 289 3.74 -6.72 21.31
CA ILE A 289 4.56 -7.92 21.54
C ILE A 289 6.06 -7.59 21.47
N VAL A 290 6.49 -6.87 20.44
CA VAL A 290 7.92 -6.59 20.19
C VAL A 290 8.46 -5.56 21.19
N VAL A 291 7.69 -4.54 21.56
CA VAL A 291 8.08 -3.57 22.62
C VAL A 291 8.24 -4.29 23.96
N PHE A 292 7.32 -5.18 24.31
CA PHE A 292 7.42 -5.98 25.53
C PHE A 292 8.66 -6.89 25.51
N ALA A 293 8.89 -7.59 24.40
CA ALA A 293 10.06 -8.44 24.22
C ALA A 293 11.38 -7.64 24.32
N ALA A 294 11.46 -6.47 23.68
CA ALA A 294 12.64 -5.61 23.70
C ALA A 294 12.94 -5.07 25.11
N LYS A 295 11.91 -4.65 25.87
CA LYS A 295 12.06 -4.23 27.28
C LYS A 295 12.57 -5.34 28.18
N ASN A 296 12.20 -6.60 27.90
CA ASN A 296 12.68 -7.77 28.61
C ASN A 296 13.98 -8.35 28.02
N LYS A 297 14.66 -7.64 27.14
CA LYS A 297 15.91 -8.05 26.46
C LYS A 297 15.79 -9.40 25.72
N PHE A 298 14.56 -9.79 25.30
CA PHE A 298 14.33 -11.05 24.57
C PHE A 298 14.80 -10.92 23.12
N LEU A 299 15.72 -11.76 22.70
CA LEU A 299 16.37 -11.81 21.37
C LEU A 299 17.04 -10.48 20.95
N THR A 300 17.12 -9.47 21.81
CA THR A 300 17.86 -8.24 21.53
C THR A 300 19.38 -8.47 21.61
N PRO A 301 20.18 -7.68 20.88
CA PRO A 301 21.63 -7.73 21.02
C PRO A 301 22.09 -7.49 22.46
N LYS A 302 23.20 -8.13 22.85
CA LYS A 302 23.87 -7.82 24.12
C LYS A 302 24.44 -6.40 24.08
N GLU A 303 24.71 -5.81 25.24
CA GLU A 303 25.21 -4.43 25.36
C GLU A 303 26.50 -4.21 24.54
N GLU A 304 27.40 -5.18 24.54
CA GLU A 304 28.66 -5.19 23.78
C GLU A 304 28.50 -5.27 22.26
N ASP A 305 27.36 -5.76 21.78
CA ASP A 305 27.02 -5.91 20.37
C ASP A 305 26.00 -4.87 19.87
N THR A 306 25.72 -3.86 20.71
CA THR A 306 24.82 -2.76 20.38
C THR A 306 25.36 -1.97 19.20
N TRP A 307 24.51 -1.68 18.23
CA TRP A 307 24.85 -0.91 17.04
C TRP A 307 24.21 0.49 17.07
N ASP A 308 25.03 1.50 16.78
CA ASP A 308 24.59 2.89 16.61
C ASP A 308 25.24 3.50 15.36
N PHE A 309 24.70 4.63 14.93
CA PHE A 309 25.31 5.48 13.89
C PHE A 309 26.63 6.08 14.41
N LEU A 310 27.44 6.59 13.48
CA LEU A 310 28.56 7.47 13.84
C LEU A 310 28.07 8.71 14.60
N ASP A 311 28.97 9.40 15.30
CA ASP A 311 28.68 10.73 15.85
C ASP A 311 28.26 11.69 14.74
N LYS A 312 27.32 12.60 15.04
CA LYS A 312 26.78 13.55 14.05
C LYS A 312 27.85 14.33 13.28
N LYS A 313 28.98 14.66 13.94
CA LYS A 313 30.13 15.35 13.34
C LYS A 313 30.84 14.55 12.24
N ASP A 314 30.73 13.21 12.28
CA ASP A 314 31.36 12.27 11.35
C ASP A 314 30.37 11.78 10.28
N TRP A 315 29.15 12.30 10.25
CA TRP A 315 28.17 11.95 9.22
C TRP A 315 28.57 12.55 7.88
N ASP A 316 28.35 11.77 6.84
CA ASP A 316 28.41 12.31 5.49
C ASP A 316 27.38 13.46 5.36
N PRO A 317 27.78 14.65 4.86
CA PRO A 317 26.86 15.77 4.68
C PRO A 317 25.62 15.41 3.88
N SER A 318 25.72 14.38 3.03
CA SER A 318 24.59 13.86 2.26
C SER A 318 23.52 13.14 3.09
N TRP A 319 23.75 12.85 4.36
CA TRP A 319 22.78 12.16 5.24
C TRP A 319 21.92 13.13 6.04
N THR A 320 22.32 14.41 6.10
CA THR A 320 21.67 15.42 6.95
C THR A 320 20.53 16.13 6.20
N GLY A 321 19.51 16.54 6.95
CA GLY A 321 18.44 17.42 6.50
C GLY A 321 18.54 18.80 7.15
N ASN A 322 17.76 19.75 6.64
CA ASN A 322 17.80 21.16 7.07
C ASN A 322 16.69 21.53 8.07
N LEU A 323 15.96 20.55 8.62
CA LEU A 323 14.84 20.80 9.54
C LEU A 323 15.09 20.19 10.91
N GLU A 324 14.72 20.97 11.95
CA GLU A 324 14.52 20.48 13.31
C GLU A 324 13.03 20.17 13.52
N VAL A 325 12.75 19.03 14.15
CA VAL A 325 11.37 18.59 14.36
C VAL A 325 10.85 19.15 15.68
N HIS A 326 9.81 19.97 15.61
CA HIS A 326 9.09 20.48 16.77
C HIS A 326 7.84 19.64 17.03
N TYR A 327 7.68 19.18 18.28
CA TYR A 327 6.49 18.46 18.73
C TYR A 327 5.64 19.37 19.61
N VAL A 328 4.31 19.31 19.42
CA VAL A 328 3.37 20.00 20.31
C VAL A 328 3.26 19.18 21.60
N GLU A 329 3.58 19.80 22.72
CA GLU A 329 3.41 19.22 24.05
C GLU A 329 2.10 19.71 24.65
N LYS A 330 1.37 18.82 25.32
CA LYS A 330 0.17 19.20 26.04
C LYS A 330 0.56 19.74 27.42
N PRO A 331 0.22 20.99 27.76
CA PRO A 331 0.39 21.49 29.11
C PRO A 331 -0.32 20.59 30.15
N GLY A 332 0.38 20.15 31.18
CA GLY A 332 -0.15 19.22 32.18
C GLY A 332 -0.03 17.73 31.81
N GLY A 333 0.53 17.42 30.64
CA GLY A 333 0.74 16.05 30.18
C GLY A 333 -0.54 15.36 29.65
N MET A 334 -0.37 14.13 29.21
CA MET A 334 -1.44 13.25 28.75
C MET A 334 -1.08 11.80 29.12
N SER A 335 -2.05 10.99 29.57
CA SER A 335 -1.79 9.56 29.81
C SER A 335 -1.56 8.83 28.48
N ALA A 336 -0.78 7.73 28.53
CA ALA A 336 -0.54 6.90 27.34
C ALA A 336 -1.87 6.38 26.76
N LEU A 337 -2.78 5.88 27.61
CA LEU A 337 -4.09 5.40 27.16
C LEU A 337 -4.87 6.49 26.42
N MET A 338 -4.90 7.71 26.95
CA MET A 338 -5.59 8.84 26.31
C MET A 338 -4.99 9.14 24.94
N ALA A 339 -3.66 9.11 24.80
CA ALA A 339 -2.99 9.35 23.52
C ALA A 339 -3.35 8.31 22.44
N TRP A 340 -3.64 7.06 22.84
CA TRP A 340 -4.04 5.97 21.95
C TRP A 340 -5.56 5.90 21.69
N MET A 341 -6.39 6.62 22.44
CA MET A 341 -7.85 6.60 22.33
C MET A 341 -8.37 6.85 20.90
N PRO A 342 -7.83 7.78 20.10
CA PRO A 342 -8.33 8.00 18.75
C PRO A 342 -8.26 6.74 17.87
N TYR A 343 -7.22 5.94 18.02
CA TYR A 343 -7.07 4.69 17.27
C TYR A 343 -8.01 3.60 17.77
N ILE A 344 -8.30 3.58 19.08
CA ILE A 344 -9.32 2.71 19.68
C ILE A 344 -10.70 3.09 19.13
N TYR A 345 -11.00 4.38 18.97
CA TYR A 345 -12.24 4.85 18.35
C TYR A 345 -12.34 4.40 16.88
N VAL A 346 -11.25 4.54 16.09
CA VAL A 346 -11.22 4.04 14.70
C VAL A 346 -11.56 2.57 14.66
N ALA A 347 -10.85 1.74 15.42
CA ALA A 347 -11.07 0.30 15.45
C ALA A 347 -12.48 -0.07 15.90
N GLY A 348 -12.94 0.51 17.01
CA GLY A 348 -14.25 0.24 17.58
C GLY A 348 -15.41 0.64 16.65
N LEU A 349 -15.34 1.83 16.04
CA LEU A 349 -16.37 2.29 15.12
C LEU A 349 -16.38 1.49 13.80
N ILE A 350 -15.21 1.11 13.26
CA ILE A 350 -15.13 0.23 12.10
C ILE A 350 -15.78 -1.12 12.43
N LEU A 351 -15.38 -1.78 13.52
CA LEU A 351 -16.01 -3.04 13.94
C LEU A 351 -17.52 -2.90 14.14
N PHE A 352 -17.96 -1.87 14.85
CA PHE A 352 -19.36 -1.61 15.11
C PHE A 352 -20.17 -1.46 13.81
N THR A 353 -19.68 -0.65 12.87
CA THR A 353 -20.38 -0.38 11.61
C THR A 353 -20.30 -1.53 10.61
N ARG A 354 -19.39 -2.51 10.79
CA ARG A 354 -19.23 -3.67 9.89
C ARG A 354 -19.88 -4.93 10.42
N LEU A 355 -19.90 -5.13 11.74
CA LEU A 355 -20.35 -6.38 12.36
C LEU A 355 -21.81 -6.29 12.88
N VAL A 356 -22.31 -5.10 13.21
CA VAL A 356 -23.67 -4.92 13.70
C VAL A 356 -24.62 -4.75 12.49
N GLU A 357 -25.27 -5.82 12.08
CA GLU A 357 -26.03 -5.90 10.83
C GLU A 357 -27.09 -4.78 10.67
N PRO A 358 -27.92 -4.40 11.66
CA PRO A 358 -28.85 -3.28 11.50
C PRO A 358 -28.16 -1.94 11.20
N VAL A 359 -27.00 -1.70 11.81
CA VAL A 359 -26.20 -0.48 11.58
C VAL A 359 -25.59 -0.49 10.18
N LYS A 360 -25.05 -1.62 9.78
CA LYS A 360 -24.47 -1.84 8.45
C LYS A 360 -25.49 -1.58 7.35
N VAL A 361 -26.70 -2.17 7.44
CA VAL A 361 -27.80 -1.98 6.48
C VAL A 361 -28.23 -0.53 6.46
N PHE A 362 -28.44 0.10 7.61
CA PHE A 362 -28.82 1.52 7.69
C PHE A 362 -27.78 2.43 7.03
N LEU A 363 -26.48 2.26 7.33
CA LEU A 363 -25.43 3.11 6.76
C LEU A 363 -25.28 2.91 5.24
N ASN A 364 -25.48 1.69 4.73
CA ASN A 364 -25.45 1.41 3.31
C ASN A 364 -26.70 1.95 2.56
N SER A 365 -27.80 2.22 3.24
CA SER A 365 -28.98 2.86 2.62
C SER A 365 -28.77 4.35 2.31
N ILE A 366 -27.78 4.99 2.95
CA ILE A 366 -27.47 6.42 2.75
C ILE A 366 -26.47 6.56 1.60
N VAL A 367 -26.98 6.63 0.37
CA VAL A 367 -26.18 6.69 -0.86
C VAL A 367 -26.52 7.94 -1.65
N ILE A 368 -25.51 8.67 -2.07
CA ILE A 368 -25.63 9.75 -3.05
C ILE A 368 -25.50 9.12 -4.43
N SER A 369 -26.56 9.13 -5.23
CA SER A 369 -26.60 8.55 -6.57
C SER A 369 -26.91 9.61 -7.61
N LEU A 370 -26.22 9.57 -8.74
CA LEU A 370 -26.52 10.37 -9.92
C LEU A 370 -27.22 9.48 -10.96
N PRO A 371 -28.18 10.02 -11.73
CA PRO A 371 -28.75 9.30 -12.86
C PRO A 371 -27.65 8.83 -13.83
N PRO A 372 -27.80 7.63 -14.44
CA PRO A 372 -26.85 7.15 -15.42
C PRO A 372 -26.70 8.10 -16.62
N ILE A 373 -25.48 8.49 -16.93
CA ILE A 373 -25.12 9.33 -18.07
C ILE A 373 -24.43 8.44 -19.11
N GLY A 374 -24.98 8.34 -20.32
CA GLY A 374 -24.44 7.46 -21.36
C GLY A 374 -24.31 5.98 -20.94
N GLY A 375 -25.21 5.50 -20.07
CA GLY A 375 -25.19 4.15 -19.53
C GLY A 375 -24.18 3.94 -18.37
N VAL A 376 -23.49 4.98 -17.89
CA VAL A 376 -22.56 4.91 -16.76
C VAL A 376 -23.21 5.52 -15.53
N GLY A 377 -23.50 4.70 -14.52
CA GLY A 377 -24.04 5.10 -13.23
C GLY A 377 -22.94 5.60 -12.29
N SER A 378 -23.29 6.48 -11.36
CA SER A 378 -22.40 7.02 -10.33
C SER A 378 -23.09 6.98 -8.98
N SER A 379 -22.43 6.39 -7.97
CA SER A 379 -22.96 6.34 -6.61
C SER A 379 -21.85 6.43 -5.58
N TRP A 380 -22.17 6.98 -4.40
CA TRP A 380 -21.26 7.10 -3.28
C TRP A 380 -21.99 6.89 -1.95
N GLY A 381 -21.70 5.78 -1.26
CA GLY A 381 -22.19 5.46 0.08
C GLY A 381 -21.42 6.26 1.15
N ILE A 382 -21.77 7.53 1.32
CA ILE A 382 -21.02 8.46 2.19
C ILE A 382 -21.04 8.02 3.65
N ALA A 383 -22.17 7.53 4.17
CA ALA A 383 -22.30 7.18 5.59
C ALA A 383 -21.49 5.91 5.95
N TYR A 384 -21.41 4.94 5.03
CA TYR A 384 -20.63 3.72 5.21
C TYR A 384 -19.14 3.89 4.88
N SER A 385 -18.74 5.08 4.40
CA SER A 385 -17.35 5.39 4.06
C SER A 385 -16.46 5.46 5.30
N PRO A 386 -15.24 4.89 5.28
CA PRO A 386 -14.24 5.11 6.32
C PRO A 386 -13.96 6.60 6.60
N GLY A 387 -14.12 7.47 5.59
CA GLY A 387 -13.95 8.92 5.74
C GLY A 387 -14.88 9.52 6.79
N THR A 388 -16.14 9.08 6.83
CA THR A 388 -17.13 9.52 7.84
C THR A 388 -16.69 9.10 9.25
N ILE A 389 -16.19 7.86 9.39
CA ILE A 389 -15.69 7.37 10.68
C ILE A 389 -14.49 8.20 11.14
N PHE A 390 -13.55 8.49 10.26
CA PHE A 390 -12.39 9.33 10.60
C PHE A 390 -12.79 10.73 11.05
N ILE A 391 -13.77 11.38 10.40
CA ILE A 391 -14.27 12.69 10.83
C ILE A 391 -14.92 12.62 12.21
N ILE A 392 -15.73 11.58 12.47
CA ILE A 392 -16.33 11.34 13.79
C ILE A 392 -15.24 11.12 14.84
N VAL A 393 -14.22 10.31 14.54
CA VAL A 393 -13.08 10.08 15.46
C VAL A 393 -12.31 11.36 15.73
N SER A 394 -12.08 12.20 14.74
CA SER A 394 -11.44 13.51 14.94
C SER A 394 -12.24 14.38 15.92
N LEU A 395 -13.56 14.41 15.77
CA LEU A 395 -14.46 15.14 16.66
C LEU A 395 -14.46 14.55 18.09
N LEU A 396 -14.55 13.22 18.22
CA LEU A 396 -14.43 12.55 19.52
C LEU A 396 -13.10 12.85 20.19
N THR A 397 -12.01 12.88 19.42
CA THR A 397 -10.65 13.21 19.91
C THR A 397 -10.58 14.65 20.39
N PHE A 398 -11.21 15.59 19.69
CA PHE A 398 -11.30 16.98 20.14
C PHE A 398 -11.83 17.09 21.58
N PHE A 399 -12.93 16.39 21.88
CA PHE A 399 -13.53 16.39 23.22
C PHE A 399 -12.69 15.61 24.25
N THR A 400 -12.28 14.38 23.91
CA THR A 400 -11.58 13.50 24.86
C THR A 400 -10.18 13.98 25.18
N HIS A 401 -9.48 14.60 24.22
CA HIS A 401 -8.19 15.22 24.48
C HIS A 401 -8.31 16.62 25.09
N GLY A 402 -9.52 17.18 25.23
CA GLY A 402 -9.74 18.53 25.77
C GLY A 402 -8.99 19.59 24.96
N MET A 403 -9.09 19.52 23.64
CA MET A 403 -8.39 20.44 22.74
C MET A 403 -8.99 21.84 22.80
N LYS A 404 -8.14 22.86 22.64
CA LYS A 404 -8.61 24.22 22.40
C LYS A 404 -9.17 24.32 20.97
N PRO A 405 -10.23 25.12 20.74
CA PRO A 405 -10.80 25.30 19.39
C PRO A 405 -9.78 25.75 18.34
N GLU A 406 -8.81 26.59 18.73
CA GLU A 406 -7.76 27.10 17.83
C GLU A 406 -6.83 25.97 17.35
N ALA A 407 -6.47 25.03 18.24
CA ALA A 407 -5.64 23.87 17.90
C ALA A 407 -6.41 22.91 16.96
N TYR A 408 -7.70 22.72 17.22
CA TYR A 408 -8.55 21.90 16.34
C TYR A 408 -8.74 22.54 14.96
N ALA A 409 -8.98 23.87 14.91
CA ALA A 409 -9.05 24.61 13.66
C ALA A 409 -7.73 24.53 12.86
N LYS A 410 -6.58 24.52 13.57
CA LYS A 410 -5.27 24.32 12.94
C LYS A 410 -5.15 22.93 12.31
N ALA A 411 -5.64 21.87 12.98
CA ALA A 411 -5.67 20.50 12.42
C ALA A 411 -6.51 20.46 11.14
N TRP A 412 -7.70 21.06 11.11
CA TRP A 412 -8.54 21.18 9.92
C TRP A 412 -7.83 21.92 8.78
N LYS A 413 -7.20 23.05 9.07
CA LYS A 413 -6.44 23.83 8.08
C LYS A 413 -5.30 23.04 7.47
N GLN A 414 -4.56 22.28 8.28
CA GLN A 414 -3.45 21.44 7.80
C GLN A 414 -3.98 20.28 6.93
N ALA A 415 -5.03 19.58 7.36
CA ALA A 415 -5.67 18.53 6.59
C ALA A 415 -6.19 19.05 5.23
N THR A 416 -6.83 20.23 5.23
CA THR A 416 -7.31 20.88 3.99
C THR A 416 -6.16 21.21 3.03
N LYS A 417 -5.03 21.69 3.53
CA LYS A 417 -3.86 21.99 2.71
C LYS A 417 -3.32 20.74 2.01
N VAL A 418 -3.25 19.62 2.73
CA VAL A 418 -2.79 18.34 2.17
C VAL A 418 -3.75 17.86 1.08
N ILE A 419 -5.07 17.89 1.33
CA ILE A 419 -6.05 17.39 0.38
C ILE A 419 -6.11 18.22 -0.90
N VAL A 420 -6.02 19.54 -0.80
CA VAL A 420 -5.97 20.43 -1.98
C VAL A 420 -4.76 20.11 -2.86
N SER A 421 -3.62 19.80 -2.25
CA SER A 421 -2.43 19.40 -3.00
C SER A 421 -2.61 18.05 -3.72
N ALA A 422 -3.29 17.09 -3.09
CA ALA A 422 -3.53 15.76 -3.64
C ALA A 422 -4.68 15.73 -4.67
N SER A 423 -5.65 16.65 -4.56
CA SER A 423 -6.88 16.65 -5.36
C SER A 423 -6.63 16.77 -6.86
N VAL A 424 -5.68 17.61 -7.28
CA VAL A 424 -5.41 17.86 -8.71
C VAL A 424 -5.01 16.57 -9.42
N ALA A 425 -4.14 15.76 -8.81
CA ALA A 425 -3.74 14.49 -9.41
C ALA A 425 -4.94 13.52 -9.51
N LEU A 426 -5.70 13.34 -8.42
CA LEU A 426 -6.80 12.35 -8.35
C LEU A 426 -7.98 12.72 -9.25
N ILE A 427 -8.33 14.02 -9.37
CA ILE A 427 -9.42 14.50 -10.23
C ILE A 427 -9.18 14.21 -11.72
N PHE A 428 -7.95 13.99 -12.14
CA PHE A 428 -7.64 13.60 -13.53
C PHE A 428 -7.32 12.10 -13.65
N THR A 429 -6.65 11.51 -12.66
CA THR A 429 -6.29 10.09 -12.72
C THR A 429 -7.52 9.19 -12.67
N VAL A 430 -8.46 9.44 -11.76
CA VAL A 430 -9.62 8.55 -11.59
C VAL A 430 -10.59 8.64 -12.79
N PRO A 431 -10.94 9.81 -13.34
CA PRO A 431 -11.66 9.89 -14.61
C PRO A 431 -10.94 9.22 -15.77
N MET A 432 -9.61 9.34 -15.88
CA MET A 432 -8.83 8.63 -16.90
C MET A 432 -9.09 7.11 -16.81
N VAL A 433 -9.00 6.55 -15.60
CA VAL A 433 -9.28 5.12 -15.35
C VAL A 433 -10.72 4.77 -15.70
N GLN A 434 -11.70 5.61 -15.31
CA GLN A 434 -13.11 5.36 -15.61
C GLN A 434 -13.42 5.41 -17.10
N VAL A 435 -12.77 6.25 -17.88
CA VAL A 435 -12.86 6.23 -19.35
C VAL A 435 -12.32 4.91 -19.91
N LEU A 436 -11.19 4.42 -19.41
CA LEU A 436 -10.62 3.13 -19.84
C LEU A 436 -11.57 1.96 -19.56
N ILE A 437 -12.08 1.84 -18.33
CA ILE A 437 -12.89 0.69 -17.93
C ILE A 437 -14.34 0.71 -18.45
N ASN A 438 -14.87 1.88 -18.86
CA ASN A 438 -16.18 2.03 -19.48
C ASN A 438 -16.11 2.21 -21.00
N SER A 439 -15.09 1.64 -21.65
CA SER A 439 -14.79 1.84 -23.06
C SER A 439 -15.49 0.87 -24.04
N ASP A 440 -16.57 0.20 -23.60
CA ASP A 440 -17.43 -0.60 -24.45
C ASP A 440 -18.50 0.24 -25.18
N GLY A 441 -19.14 -0.37 -26.19
CA GLY A 441 -20.24 0.25 -26.94
C GLY A 441 -19.79 1.33 -27.95
N GLY A 442 -18.52 1.39 -28.29
CA GLY A 442 -18.02 2.28 -29.35
C GLY A 442 -18.32 1.73 -30.75
N ALA A 443 -18.53 2.61 -31.74
CA ALA A 443 -18.82 2.27 -33.12
C ALA A 443 -17.69 1.52 -33.83
N ALA A 444 -16.49 1.47 -33.25
CA ALA A 444 -15.36 0.67 -33.75
C ALA A 444 -15.54 -0.83 -33.49
N GLY A 445 -16.48 -1.27 -32.64
CA GLY A 445 -16.74 -2.67 -32.33
C GLY A 445 -15.60 -3.34 -31.53
N TYR A 446 -14.70 -2.56 -30.89
CA TYR A 446 -13.61 -3.10 -30.11
C TYR A 446 -14.10 -3.49 -28.70
N MET A 447 -13.40 -4.49 -28.09
CA MET A 447 -13.61 -4.82 -26.70
C MET A 447 -13.18 -3.68 -25.77
N LYS A 448 -13.59 -3.72 -24.49
CA LYS A 448 -13.13 -2.76 -23.48
C LYS A 448 -11.59 -2.64 -23.49
N MET A 449 -11.05 -1.43 -23.30
CA MET A 449 -9.61 -1.20 -23.29
C MET A 449 -8.83 -2.12 -22.34
N PRO A 450 -9.29 -2.38 -21.09
CA PRO A 450 -8.62 -3.35 -20.22
C PRO A 450 -8.58 -4.78 -20.79
N TYR A 451 -9.61 -5.19 -21.55
CA TYR A 451 -9.66 -6.51 -22.17
C TYR A 451 -8.73 -6.61 -23.38
N ALA A 452 -8.67 -5.55 -24.20
CA ALA A 452 -7.72 -5.47 -25.31
C ALA A 452 -6.27 -5.51 -24.82
N LEU A 453 -6.00 -4.84 -23.70
CA LEU A 453 -4.69 -4.88 -23.05
C LEU A 453 -4.39 -6.29 -22.51
N ALA A 454 -5.38 -6.97 -21.90
CA ALA A 454 -5.24 -8.32 -21.38
C ALA A 454 -4.91 -9.34 -22.49
N GLU A 455 -5.63 -9.27 -23.60
CA GLU A 455 -5.41 -10.15 -24.76
C GLU A 455 -4.02 -9.93 -25.39
N ALA A 456 -3.62 -8.66 -25.57
CA ALA A 456 -2.28 -8.34 -26.07
C ALA A 456 -1.18 -8.82 -25.12
N THR A 457 -1.40 -8.71 -23.82
CA THR A 457 -0.45 -9.18 -22.80
C THR A 457 -0.34 -10.70 -22.78
N TYR A 458 -1.48 -11.40 -22.88
CA TYR A 458 -1.51 -12.86 -22.97
C TYR A 458 -0.68 -13.37 -24.18
N GLN A 459 -0.85 -12.73 -25.33
CA GLN A 459 -0.09 -13.09 -26.53
C GLN A 459 1.44 -12.86 -26.37
N LEU A 460 1.85 -11.91 -25.55
CA LEU A 460 3.27 -11.57 -25.37
C LEU A 460 3.94 -12.38 -24.24
N THR A 461 3.25 -12.67 -23.16
CA THR A 461 3.86 -13.21 -21.93
C THR A 461 3.43 -14.62 -21.59
N GLY A 462 2.23 -15.02 -22.03
CA GLY A 462 1.67 -16.35 -21.76
C GLY A 462 1.71 -16.71 -20.28
N GLY A 463 2.15 -17.93 -20.00
CA GLY A 463 2.17 -18.51 -18.66
C GLY A 463 3.16 -17.93 -17.66
N LEU A 464 4.07 -17.03 -18.06
CA LEU A 464 4.98 -16.35 -17.12
C LEU A 464 4.34 -15.21 -16.35
N TRP A 465 3.09 -14.89 -16.66
CA TRP A 465 2.38 -13.71 -16.12
C TRP A 465 2.39 -13.57 -14.58
N PRO A 466 2.28 -14.63 -13.75
CA PRO A 466 2.34 -14.48 -12.30
C PRO A 466 3.60 -13.82 -11.77
N LEU A 467 4.73 -13.92 -12.49
CA LEU A 467 5.99 -13.24 -12.14
C LEU A 467 5.99 -11.75 -12.51
N PHE A 468 5.22 -11.38 -13.57
CA PHE A 468 5.15 -10.00 -14.06
C PHE A 468 4.01 -9.20 -13.44
N ALA A 469 2.94 -9.84 -13.02
CA ALA A 469 1.77 -9.18 -12.44
C ALA A 469 2.11 -8.22 -11.28
N PRO A 470 2.98 -8.60 -10.30
CA PRO A 470 3.39 -7.67 -9.24
C PRO A 470 4.24 -6.50 -9.77
N ILE A 471 5.04 -6.70 -10.81
CA ILE A 471 5.86 -5.62 -11.40
C ILE A 471 4.94 -4.56 -12.02
N ILE A 472 3.89 -4.99 -12.73
CA ILE A 472 2.89 -4.07 -13.31
C ILE A 472 2.14 -3.32 -12.21
N GLY A 473 1.74 -4.02 -11.12
CA GLY A 473 1.18 -3.39 -9.93
C GLY A 473 2.08 -2.32 -9.35
N GLY A 474 3.36 -2.65 -9.24
CA GLY A 474 4.40 -1.75 -8.74
C GLY A 474 4.62 -0.53 -9.62
N LEU A 475 4.71 -0.72 -10.92
CA LEU A 475 4.79 0.40 -11.88
C LEU A 475 3.55 1.28 -11.82
N GLY A 476 2.36 0.69 -11.68
CA GLY A 476 1.12 1.43 -11.50
C GLY A 476 1.16 2.34 -10.25
N ALA A 477 1.58 1.82 -9.11
CA ALA A 477 1.68 2.60 -7.87
C ALA A 477 2.82 3.63 -7.93
N PHE A 478 3.96 3.28 -8.53
CA PHE A 478 5.07 4.21 -8.75
C PHE A 478 4.64 5.45 -9.55
N VAL A 479 3.87 5.23 -10.62
CA VAL A 479 3.37 6.28 -11.52
C VAL A 479 2.21 7.05 -10.89
N ALA A 480 1.21 6.35 -10.36
CA ALA A 480 -0.03 6.96 -9.84
C ALA A 480 0.11 7.52 -8.41
N GLY A 481 1.18 7.18 -7.71
CA GLY A 481 1.41 7.64 -6.34
C GLY A 481 0.62 6.88 -5.28
N SER A 482 -0.07 5.78 -5.64
CA SER A 482 -0.98 5.07 -4.73
C SER A 482 -1.26 3.65 -5.18
N ASN A 483 -1.21 2.71 -4.22
CA ASN A 483 -1.67 1.34 -4.44
C ASN A 483 -3.17 1.27 -4.77
N THR A 484 -3.99 2.14 -4.16
CA THR A 484 -5.43 2.23 -4.46
C THR A 484 -5.67 2.52 -5.93
N VAL A 485 -4.97 3.51 -6.49
CA VAL A 485 -5.12 3.89 -7.90
C VAL A 485 -4.54 2.82 -8.82
N SER A 486 -3.41 2.20 -8.46
CA SER A 486 -2.85 1.08 -9.22
C SER A 486 -3.84 -0.09 -9.32
N ASN A 487 -4.44 -0.49 -8.21
CA ASN A 487 -5.42 -1.56 -8.18
C ASN A 487 -6.68 -1.21 -8.99
N MET A 488 -7.19 0.03 -8.85
CA MET A 488 -8.33 0.51 -9.63
C MET A 488 -8.07 0.43 -11.14
N THR A 489 -6.86 0.79 -11.55
CA THR A 489 -6.47 0.83 -12.96
C THR A 489 -6.31 -0.57 -13.56
N PHE A 490 -5.67 -1.48 -12.82
CA PHE A 490 -5.19 -2.74 -13.39
C PHE A 490 -5.95 -3.99 -12.93
N ALA A 491 -6.79 -3.94 -11.88
CA ALA A 491 -7.42 -5.15 -11.35
C ALA A 491 -8.24 -5.90 -12.40
N LEU A 492 -9.06 -5.22 -13.20
CA LEU A 492 -9.87 -5.85 -14.25
C LEU A 492 -9.02 -6.43 -15.39
N PHE A 493 -7.98 -5.70 -15.79
CA PHE A 493 -6.99 -6.18 -16.76
C PHE A 493 -6.31 -7.46 -16.26
N GLN A 494 -5.82 -7.47 -15.03
CA GLN A 494 -5.17 -8.63 -14.41
C GLN A 494 -6.10 -9.83 -14.31
N PHE A 495 -7.35 -9.58 -13.90
CA PHE A 495 -8.39 -10.59 -13.79
C PHE A 495 -8.64 -11.27 -15.15
N LYS A 496 -8.85 -10.48 -16.21
CA LYS A 496 -9.08 -11.01 -17.56
C LYS A 496 -7.85 -11.73 -18.12
N THR A 497 -6.64 -11.20 -17.90
CA THR A 497 -5.40 -11.87 -18.32
C THR A 497 -5.31 -13.27 -17.72
N ALA A 498 -5.64 -13.40 -16.42
CA ALA A 498 -5.64 -14.70 -15.75
C ALA A 498 -6.63 -15.69 -16.37
N GLN A 499 -7.84 -15.25 -16.70
CA GLN A 499 -8.82 -16.10 -17.38
C GLN A 499 -8.33 -16.56 -18.76
N LEU A 500 -7.78 -15.66 -19.57
CA LEU A 500 -7.24 -15.99 -20.89
C LEU A 500 -6.10 -17.03 -20.81
N ILE A 501 -5.24 -16.94 -19.79
CA ILE A 501 -4.17 -17.92 -19.55
C ILE A 501 -4.76 -19.31 -19.27
N VAL A 502 -5.80 -19.38 -18.43
CA VAL A 502 -6.46 -20.66 -18.12
C VAL A 502 -7.23 -21.21 -19.31
N GLU A 503 -7.99 -20.37 -20.02
CA GLU A 503 -8.72 -20.74 -21.22
C GLU A 503 -7.79 -21.30 -22.33
N GLY A 504 -6.60 -20.71 -22.44
CA GLY A 504 -5.58 -21.13 -23.42
C GLY A 504 -4.74 -22.35 -23.01
N ASN A 505 -4.88 -22.85 -21.78
CA ASN A 505 -4.09 -23.98 -21.28
C ASN A 505 -4.91 -24.95 -20.42
N PRO A 506 -5.42 -26.06 -21.01
CA PRO A 506 -6.23 -27.06 -20.30
C PRO A 506 -5.56 -27.66 -19.06
N ALA A 507 -4.22 -27.69 -18.99
CA ALA A 507 -3.50 -28.19 -17.82
C ALA A 507 -3.70 -27.34 -16.54
N LEU A 508 -4.25 -26.13 -16.68
CA LEU A 508 -4.53 -25.21 -15.57
C LEU A 508 -5.97 -25.31 -15.08
N ALA A 509 -6.81 -26.17 -15.67
CA ALA A 509 -8.24 -26.26 -15.36
C ALA A 509 -8.53 -26.59 -13.89
N SER A 510 -7.67 -27.37 -13.21
CA SER A 510 -7.79 -27.68 -11.77
C SER A 510 -7.76 -26.44 -10.86
N LYS A 511 -7.13 -25.36 -11.30
CA LYS A 511 -7.01 -24.09 -10.54
C LYS A 511 -7.68 -22.91 -11.26
N ALA A 512 -8.61 -23.19 -12.18
CA ALA A 512 -9.25 -22.13 -12.98
C ALA A 512 -9.89 -21.03 -12.13
N LEU A 513 -10.46 -21.38 -10.98
CA LEU A 513 -11.07 -20.43 -10.04
C LEU A 513 -10.03 -19.66 -9.18
N ASP A 514 -8.86 -20.24 -8.96
CA ASP A 514 -7.80 -19.58 -8.19
C ASP A 514 -7.06 -18.51 -9.01
N TRP A 515 -6.86 -18.74 -10.30
CA TRP A 515 -6.05 -17.87 -11.16
C TRP A 515 -6.44 -16.40 -11.12
N PRO A 516 -7.71 -16.00 -11.39
CA PRO A 516 -8.09 -14.58 -11.36
C PRO A 516 -7.89 -13.94 -10.00
N ILE A 517 -8.22 -14.65 -8.92
CA ILE A 517 -8.06 -14.15 -7.54
C ILE A 517 -6.58 -13.92 -7.21
N TRP A 518 -5.72 -14.90 -7.50
CA TRP A 518 -4.29 -14.80 -7.20
C TRP A 518 -3.59 -13.76 -8.06
N ILE A 519 -3.93 -13.63 -9.35
CA ILE A 519 -3.30 -12.59 -10.19
C ILE A 519 -3.70 -11.19 -9.75
N VAL A 520 -4.96 -10.97 -9.34
CA VAL A 520 -5.37 -9.68 -8.73
C VAL A 520 -4.68 -9.46 -7.38
N ALA A 521 -4.46 -10.52 -6.59
CA ALA A 521 -3.69 -10.41 -5.35
C ALA A 521 -2.22 -10.06 -5.61
N LEU A 522 -1.61 -10.64 -6.65
CA LEU A 522 -0.26 -10.31 -7.10
C LEU A 522 -0.16 -8.85 -7.60
N GLN A 523 -1.19 -8.36 -8.30
CA GLN A 523 -1.32 -6.93 -8.64
C GLN A 523 -1.28 -6.05 -7.38
N ALA A 524 -2.06 -6.40 -6.37
CA ALA A 524 -2.20 -5.61 -5.16
C ALA A 524 -0.92 -5.56 -4.32
N ILE A 525 -0.22 -6.69 -4.17
CA ILE A 525 1.07 -6.71 -3.47
C ILE A 525 2.16 -5.99 -4.27
N GLY A 526 2.11 -6.11 -5.59
CA GLY A 526 2.97 -5.35 -6.48
C GLY A 526 2.78 -3.85 -6.33
N GLY A 527 1.53 -3.39 -6.27
CA GLY A 527 1.19 -2.00 -5.99
C GLY A 527 1.73 -1.51 -4.64
N ALA A 528 1.66 -2.36 -3.61
CA ALA A 528 2.29 -2.07 -2.32
C ALA A 528 3.82 -1.99 -2.42
N ALA A 529 4.46 -2.91 -3.15
CA ALA A 529 5.90 -2.82 -3.43
C ALA A 529 6.27 -1.50 -4.12
N GLY A 530 5.48 -1.07 -5.11
CA GLY A 530 5.69 0.17 -5.86
C GLY A 530 5.63 1.44 -5.01
N ASN A 531 4.85 1.43 -3.92
CA ASN A 531 4.83 2.56 -2.98
C ASN A 531 6.19 2.83 -2.34
N THR A 532 7.07 1.83 -2.21
CA THR A 532 8.41 1.98 -1.64
C THR A 532 9.37 2.79 -2.50
N ILE A 533 9.05 2.95 -3.77
CA ILE A 533 9.80 3.75 -4.75
C ILE A 533 8.98 4.93 -5.31
N CYS A 534 7.75 5.10 -4.85
CA CYS A 534 6.83 6.12 -5.36
C CYS A 534 7.35 7.54 -5.12
N ILE A 535 7.39 8.35 -6.18
CA ILE A 535 7.93 9.71 -6.14
C ILE A 535 7.19 10.60 -5.15
N HIS A 536 5.84 10.55 -5.11
CA HIS A 536 5.04 11.36 -4.20
C HIS A 536 5.37 11.09 -2.73
N ASN A 537 5.49 9.81 -2.37
CA ASN A 537 5.79 9.40 -1.01
C ASN A 537 7.22 9.78 -0.62
N VAL A 538 8.18 9.65 -1.55
CA VAL A 538 9.57 10.08 -1.32
C VAL A 538 9.65 11.59 -1.11
N VAL A 539 8.95 12.39 -1.93
CA VAL A 539 8.88 13.86 -1.76
C VAL A 539 8.27 14.22 -0.41
N ALA A 540 7.15 13.59 -0.04
CA ALA A 540 6.50 13.83 1.26
C ALA A 540 7.40 13.45 2.43
N ALA A 541 8.04 12.27 2.39
CA ALA A 541 8.98 11.81 3.40
C ALA A 541 10.21 12.73 3.52
N SER A 542 10.73 13.20 2.38
CA SER A 542 11.88 14.11 2.34
C SER A 542 11.54 15.49 2.89
N ALA A 543 10.35 16.00 2.59
CA ALA A 543 9.91 17.33 3.03
C ALA A 543 9.84 17.45 4.56
N VAL A 544 9.35 16.41 5.25
CA VAL A 544 9.15 16.45 6.72
C VAL A 544 10.44 16.31 7.54
N VAL A 545 11.57 15.99 6.89
CA VAL A 545 12.90 15.91 7.51
C VAL A 545 13.92 16.85 6.86
N GLY A 546 13.46 17.74 5.97
CA GLY A 546 14.33 18.70 5.28
C GLY A 546 15.32 18.09 4.29
N PHE A 547 14.96 16.98 3.64
CA PHE A 547 15.80 16.22 2.71
C PHE A 547 15.33 16.37 1.24
N VAL A 548 14.74 17.50 0.89
CA VAL A 548 14.15 17.79 -0.42
C VAL A 548 15.24 17.90 -1.50
N GLY A 549 14.90 17.48 -2.74
CA GLY A 549 15.76 17.55 -3.92
C GLY A 549 16.69 16.34 -4.11
N ARG A 550 16.55 15.30 -3.29
CA ARG A 550 17.35 14.07 -3.34
C ARG A 550 16.52 12.80 -3.45
N GLU A 551 15.35 12.94 -4.00
CA GLU A 551 14.36 11.86 -4.17
C GLU A 551 14.92 10.71 -5.00
N GLY A 552 15.69 11.02 -6.04
CA GLY A 552 16.35 10.03 -6.89
C GLY A 552 17.36 9.13 -6.15
N ASP A 553 18.05 9.67 -5.13
CA ASP A 553 18.97 8.88 -4.31
C ASP A 553 18.20 7.88 -3.44
N THR A 554 17.06 8.28 -2.88
CA THR A 554 16.17 7.42 -2.12
C THR A 554 15.64 6.29 -2.99
N ILE A 555 15.08 6.61 -4.16
CA ILE A 555 14.49 5.63 -5.10
C ILE A 555 15.54 4.59 -5.51
N ARG A 556 16.76 5.00 -5.85
CA ARG A 556 17.83 4.06 -6.20
C ARG A 556 18.15 3.07 -5.07
N LYS A 557 18.07 3.49 -3.81
CA LYS A 557 18.35 2.62 -2.66
C LYS A 557 17.17 1.69 -2.36
N THR A 558 15.94 2.19 -2.44
CA THR A 558 14.74 1.38 -2.18
C THR A 558 14.34 0.49 -3.35
N PHE A 559 14.89 0.71 -4.57
CA PHE A 559 14.59 -0.10 -5.75
C PHE A 559 14.93 -1.59 -5.58
N LEU A 560 16.04 -1.90 -4.89
CA LEU A 560 16.38 -3.28 -4.58
C LEU A 560 15.33 -3.95 -3.67
N PHE A 561 14.79 -3.18 -2.72
CA PHE A 561 13.72 -3.65 -1.85
C PHE A 561 12.41 -3.85 -2.64
N PHE A 562 12.09 -2.93 -3.56
CA PHE A 562 10.96 -3.09 -4.48
C PHE A 562 11.05 -4.41 -5.25
N LEU A 563 12.20 -4.71 -5.84
CA LEU A 563 12.39 -5.95 -6.58
C LEU A 563 12.17 -7.19 -5.70
N TYR A 564 12.74 -7.20 -4.48
CA TYR A 564 12.48 -8.27 -3.52
C TYR A 564 10.98 -8.44 -3.25
N TYR A 565 10.31 -7.33 -2.93
CA TYR A 565 8.93 -7.36 -2.47
C TYR A 565 7.91 -7.64 -3.60
N ALA A 566 8.26 -7.39 -4.86
CA ALA A 566 7.48 -7.78 -6.02
C ALA A 566 7.76 -9.22 -6.46
N PHE A 567 9.04 -9.60 -6.53
CA PHE A 567 9.46 -10.84 -7.20
C PHE A 567 9.22 -12.10 -6.34
N ILE A 568 9.46 -12.02 -5.02
CA ILE A 568 9.29 -13.19 -4.14
C ILE A 568 7.81 -13.58 -4.01
N PRO A 569 6.86 -12.68 -3.74
CA PRO A 569 5.44 -13.01 -3.82
C PRO A 569 4.99 -13.46 -5.21
N GLY A 570 5.56 -12.90 -6.28
CA GLY A 570 5.33 -13.35 -7.65
C GLY A 570 5.72 -14.84 -7.85
N ALA A 571 6.88 -15.23 -7.30
CA ALA A 571 7.33 -16.62 -7.33
C ALA A 571 6.42 -17.54 -6.49
N VAL A 572 5.89 -17.07 -5.35
CA VAL A 572 4.90 -17.81 -4.54
C VAL A 572 3.62 -18.03 -5.36
N GLY A 573 3.08 -16.98 -5.98
CA GLY A 573 1.90 -17.08 -6.82
C GLY A 573 2.12 -18.03 -8.00
N TYR A 574 3.27 -17.93 -8.68
CA TYR A 574 3.63 -18.85 -9.75
C TYR A 574 3.70 -20.30 -9.25
N SER A 575 4.40 -20.54 -8.14
CA SER A 575 4.55 -21.85 -7.54
C SER A 575 3.20 -22.50 -7.23
N TYR A 576 2.29 -21.75 -6.61
CA TYR A 576 0.96 -22.23 -6.25
C TYR A 576 0.10 -22.51 -7.48
N LEU A 577 0.03 -21.58 -8.43
CA LEU A 577 -0.84 -21.66 -9.61
C LEU A 577 -0.43 -22.79 -10.56
N TYR A 578 0.87 -23.04 -10.69
CA TYR A 578 1.40 -24.11 -11.55
C TYR A 578 1.68 -25.44 -10.82
N TRP A 579 1.29 -25.55 -9.53
CA TRP A 579 1.59 -26.76 -8.75
C TRP A 579 1.06 -28.04 -9.41
N ASP A 580 -0.20 -28.03 -9.84
CA ASP A 580 -0.84 -29.21 -10.43
C ASP A 580 -0.38 -29.48 -11.87
N ALA A 581 -0.11 -28.43 -12.65
CA ALA A 581 0.27 -28.55 -14.06
C ALA A 581 1.76 -28.89 -14.26
N HIS A 582 2.65 -28.34 -13.43
CA HIS A 582 4.11 -28.49 -13.57
C HIS A 582 4.78 -29.20 -12.38
N GLY A 583 3.98 -29.65 -11.40
CA GLY A 583 4.46 -30.31 -10.18
C GLY A 583 5.09 -29.38 -9.14
N PRO A 584 5.57 -29.96 -8.02
CA PRO A 584 6.10 -29.21 -6.90
C PRO A 584 7.41 -28.46 -7.19
N PHE A 585 8.18 -28.85 -8.19
CA PHE A 585 9.45 -28.23 -8.58
C PHE A 585 9.30 -27.34 -9.84
N ASN A 586 8.19 -26.60 -9.92
CA ASN A 586 8.01 -25.62 -10.98
C ASN A 586 8.94 -24.39 -10.80
N LEU A 587 8.98 -23.51 -11.82
CA LEU A 587 9.88 -22.36 -11.86
C LEU A 587 9.76 -21.47 -10.59
N GLY A 588 8.54 -21.20 -10.10
CA GLY A 588 8.33 -20.41 -8.88
C GLY A 588 8.96 -21.06 -7.65
N THR A 589 8.75 -22.37 -7.48
CA THR A 589 9.35 -23.13 -6.38
C THR A 589 10.88 -23.13 -6.44
N ILE A 590 11.46 -23.30 -7.64
CA ILE A 590 12.92 -23.25 -7.82
C ILE A 590 13.47 -21.88 -7.41
N ILE A 591 12.83 -20.79 -7.86
CA ILE A 591 13.21 -19.42 -7.46
C ILE A 591 13.19 -19.27 -5.93
N LEU A 592 12.12 -19.74 -5.27
CA LEU A 592 11.99 -19.66 -3.81
C LEU A 592 13.06 -20.49 -3.09
N ILE A 593 13.33 -21.72 -3.53
CA ILE A 593 14.35 -22.59 -2.94
C ILE A 593 15.72 -21.92 -3.06
N VAL A 594 16.10 -21.44 -4.24
CA VAL A 594 17.40 -20.78 -4.47
C VAL A 594 17.52 -19.51 -3.59
N PHE A 595 16.47 -18.70 -3.57
CA PHE A 595 16.46 -17.46 -2.78
C PHE A 595 16.61 -17.75 -1.28
N TYR A 596 15.75 -18.61 -0.71
CA TYR A 596 15.82 -18.89 0.73
C TYR A 596 17.07 -19.68 1.14
N ALA A 597 17.58 -20.57 0.28
CA ALA A 597 18.86 -21.22 0.50
C ALA A 597 20.02 -20.20 0.57
N ALA A 598 20.01 -19.21 -0.33
CA ALA A 598 20.99 -18.12 -0.29
C ALA A 598 20.87 -17.28 0.99
N VAL A 599 19.66 -16.96 1.44
CA VAL A 599 19.41 -16.24 2.70
C VAL A 599 19.90 -17.06 3.90
N ILE A 600 19.56 -18.34 3.99
CA ILE A 600 20.00 -19.25 5.07
C ILE A 600 21.53 -19.35 5.08
N TYR A 601 22.16 -19.57 3.93
CA TYR A 601 23.62 -19.60 3.81
C TYR A 601 24.26 -18.31 4.27
N MET A 602 23.69 -17.17 3.88
CA MET A 602 24.17 -15.85 4.28
C MET A 602 24.09 -15.66 5.80
N LEU A 603 22.98 -16.05 6.43
CA LEU A 603 22.78 -15.97 7.88
C LEU A 603 23.69 -16.95 8.63
N ALA A 604 23.82 -18.20 8.17
CA ALA A 604 24.70 -19.21 8.76
C ALA A 604 26.19 -18.81 8.75
N THR A 605 26.61 -18.07 7.69
CA THR A 605 28.01 -17.60 7.56
C THR A 605 28.23 -16.23 8.18
N ASN A 606 27.18 -15.55 8.66
CA ASN A 606 27.26 -14.15 9.10
C ASN A 606 28.22 -13.95 10.28
N ASN A 607 28.24 -14.85 11.27
CA ASN A 607 29.13 -14.75 12.42
C ASN A 607 30.61 -14.78 12.02
N LYS A 608 30.99 -15.64 11.05
CA LYS A 608 32.35 -15.69 10.51
C LYS A 608 32.73 -14.37 9.81
N ARG A 609 31.78 -13.77 9.07
CA ARG A 609 31.99 -12.48 8.40
C ARG A 609 32.17 -11.35 9.41
N LEU A 610 31.37 -11.34 10.49
CA LEU A 610 31.47 -10.36 11.58
C LEU A 610 32.82 -10.46 12.32
N GLN A 611 33.29 -11.67 12.64
CA GLN A 611 34.59 -11.87 13.26
C GLN A 611 35.73 -11.36 12.36
N LYS A 612 35.68 -11.66 11.06
CA LYS A 612 36.66 -11.14 10.08
C LYS A 612 36.63 -9.61 10.01
N LEU A 613 35.45 -9.01 10.07
CA LEU A 613 35.25 -7.56 10.07
C LEU A 613 35.87 -6.93 11.33
N LYS A 614 35.57 -7.47 12.54
CA LYS A 614 36.15 -7.03 13.82
C LYS A 614 37.68 -7.17 13.82
N GLY A 615 38.23 -8.27 13.31
CA GLY A 615 39.68 -8.49 13.19
C GLY A 615 40.36 -7.50 12.24
N SER A 616 39.73 -7.13 11.14
CA SER A 616 40.31 -6.15 10.20
C SER A 616 40.31 -4.70 10.74
N ILE A 617 39.41 -4.39 11.70
CA ILE A 617 39.32 -3.08 12.37
C ILE A 617 40.38 -2.97 13.47
N SER A 618 40.65 -4.06 14.22
CA SER A 618 41.69 -4.09 15.25
C SER A 618 43.12 -4.10 14.69
N ALA A 619 43.26 -4.43 13.41
CA ALA A 619 44.56 -4.44 12.71
C ALA A 619 44.88 -3.09 11.99
N LYS A 620 43.93 -2.15 11.95
CA LYS A 620 44.14 -0.77 11.50
C LYS A 620 44.21 0.18 12.69
#